data_6203827efec1ad8c03017f670be7f722
#
_entry.id   6203827efec1ad8c03017f670be7f722
#
_cell.length_a   1.000
_cell.length_b   1.000
_cell.length_c   1.000
_cell.angle_alpha   90.00
_cell.angle_beta   90.00
_cell.angle_gamma   90.00
#
_symmetry.space_group_name_H-M   'P 1'
#
loop_
_entity.id
_entity.type
_entity.pdbx_description
1 polymer ?
#
loop_
_entity_poly.entity_id
_entity_poly.type
_entity_poly.pdbx_seq_one_letter_code
_entity_poly.pdbx_strand_id
1 'polypeptide(L)'
;MRITIKKLLYFSAIFFIITKIAITAAIFLYPKIISDENMDVNARELIDLTNQYRQELGLSALSPNARLAQAAVNKARDLLAKQYFNHTSPEGKNFSDWIKEVNYQYFYVGENLAIDFDNNQKVFEAWLNSPTHKDNIVKPQYSEIGLAALKGKYKNRPTMVVVQLFGTRILGANESANSQPAPIKNLVDNYFYQQSFWQKITSLENLEKLNGLNNYLLIILVGLALISYTPQRKKNQINIKQPIINRYQAKMFRE
;
A
#
# COMPACT_ATOMS: atom_id res chain seq x y z
N MET A 1 -16.97 -6.98 51.19
CA MET A 1 -16.04 -5.83 51.41
C MET A 1 -16.66 -4.58 50.75
N ARG A 2 -17.28 -3.68 51.56
CA ARG A 2 -17.90 -2.45 51.00
C ARG A 2 -16.83 -1.40 50.74
N ILE A 3 -16.54 -1.16 49.46
CA ILE A 3 -15.66 -0.06 49.04
C ILE A 3 -16.40 1.24 49.35
N THR A 4 -15.85 2.11 50.19
CA THR A 4 -16.44 3.41 50.48
C THR A 4 -16.33 4.31 49.24
N ILE A 5 -17.37 5.15 49.02
CA ILE A 5 -17.42 6.10 47.89
C ILE A 5 -16.13 6.92 47.77
N LYS A 6 -15.53 7.32 48.92
CA LYS A 6 -14.24 8.03 48.95
C LYS A 6 -13.08 7.23 48.30
N LYS A 7 -13.01 5.91 48.54
CA LYS A 7 -11.99 5.04 47.89
C LYS A 7 -12.24 4.91 46.40
N LEU A 8 -13.49 4.81 45.97
CA LEU A 8 -13.85 4.74 44.55
C LEU A 8 -13.46 6.02 43.82
N LEU A 9 -13.75 7.21 44.40
CA LEU A 9 -13.36 8.51 43.84
C LEU A 9 -11.84 8.68 43.78
N TYR A 10 -11.11 8.20 44.81
CA TYR A 10 -9.65 8.26 44.82
C TYR A 10 -9.03 7.35 43.69
N PHE A 11 -9.52 6.14 43.56
CA PHE A 11 -9.06 5.24 42.49
C PHE A 11 -9.40 5.76 41.09
N SER A 12 -10.58 6.36 40.92
CA SER A 12 -10.93 6.96 39.62
C SER A 12 -10.03 8.17 39.31
N ALA A 13 -9.70 9.01 40.29
CA ALA A 13 -8.78 10.14 40.06
C ALA A 13 -7.37 9.66 39.67
N ILE A 14 -6.84 8.64 40.34
CA ILE A 14 -5.54 8.03 39.98
C ILE A 14 -5.58 7.45 38.58
N PHE A 15 -6.63 6.71 38.21
CA PHE A 15 -6.81 6.17 36.88
C PHE A 15 -6.81 7.26 35.81
N PHE A 16 -7.50 8.37 36.05
CA PHE A 16 -7.51 9.52 35.13
C PHE A 16 -6.15 10.20 35.00
N ILE A 17 -5.40 10.31 36.11
CA ILE A 17 -4.02 10.86 36.07
C ILE A 17 -3.10 9.96 35.27
N ILE A 18 -3.14 8.65 35.49
CA ILE A 18 -2.31 7.67 34.76
C ILE A 18 -2.64 7.67 33.27
N THR A 19 -3.94 7.70 32.91
CA THR A 19 -4.37 7.79 31.51
C THR A 19 -3.92 9.10 30.86
N LYS A 20 -4.00 10.22 31.55
CA LYS A 20 -3.47 11.51 31.07
C LYS A 20 -1.97 11.46 30.81
N ILE A 21 -1.20 10.93 31.75
CA ILE A 21 0.26 10.76 31.61
C ILE A 21 0.58 9.82 30.43
N ALA A 22 -0.13 8.70 30.30
CA ALA A 22 0.05 7.77 29.19
C ALA A 22 -0.25 8.38 27.82
N ILE A 23 -1.33 9.17 27.71
CA ILE A 23 -1.69 9.87 26.47
C ILE A 23 -0.67 10.96 26.15
N THR A 24 -0.23 11.75 27.14
CA THR A 24 0.78 12.79 26.94
C THR A 24 2.13 12.16 26.55
N ALA A 25 2.52 11.07 27.20
CA ALA A 25 3.71 10.30 26.82
C ALA A 25 3.58 9.68 25.41
N ALA A 26 2.42 9.17 25.04
CA ALA A 26 2.15 8.66 23.70
C ALA A 26 2.24 9.78 22.64
N ILE A 27 1.74 10.97 22.91
CA ILE A 27 1.87 12.13 22.02
C ILE A 27 3.33 12.59 21.91
N PHE A 28 4.10 12.50 22.99
CA PHE A 28 5.50 12.95 23.03
C PHE A 28 6.48 11.91 22.51
N LEU A 29 6.20 10.61 22.76
CA LEU A 29 7.02 9.46 22.32
C LEU A 29 6.61 8.97 20.92
N TYR A 30 5.39 9.30 20.47
CA TYR A 30 5.06 9.14 19.07
C TYR A 30 5.98 10.10 18.31
N PRO A 31 6.95 9.58 17.52
CA PRO A 31 7.75 10.48 16.70
C PRO A 31 6.72 11.32 15.96
N LYS A 32 6.88 12.65 16.00
CA LYS A 32 6.13 13.58 15.17
C LYS A 32 6.24 12.99 13.77
N ILE A 33 5.29 12.15 13.43
CA ILE A 33 5.08 11.75 12.06
C ILE A 33 4.84 13.11 11.45
N ILE A 34 5.92 13.70 10.91
CA ILE A 34 5.83 14.88 10.09
C ILE A 34 4.68 14.51 9.20
N SER A 35 3.59 15.22 9.37
CA SER A 35 2.40 14.98 8.58
C SER A 35 2.87 15.03 7.14
N ASP A 36 2.94 13.88 6.52
CA ASP A 36 3.19 13.70 5.09
C ASP A 36 1.96 14.20 4.32
N GLU A 37 1.40 15.34 4.77
CA GLU A 37 0.25 15.99 4.16
C GLU A 37 0.53 16.36 2.70
N ASN A 38 1.82 16.43 2.32
CA ASN A 38 2.22 16.84 0.97
C ASN A 38 2.55 15.67 0.01
N MET A 39 2.49 14.41 0.43
CA MET A 39 2.68 13.29 -0.49
C MET A 39 1.32 12.80 -0.98
N ASP A 40 0.89 13.29 -2.13
CA ASP A 40 -0.38 12.93 -2.77
C ASP A 40 -0.13 12.18 -4.08
N VAL A 41 0.44 11.00 -3.97
CA VAL A 41 0.60 10.09 -5.12
C VAL A 41 -0.50 9.05 -5.10
N ASN A 42 -1.32 9.06 -6.15
CA ASN A 42 -2.50 8.23 -6.31
C ASN A 42 -2.33 7.26 -7.47
N ALA A 43 -2.51 5.97 -7.20
CA ALA A 43 -2.35 4.91 -8.20
C ALA A 43 -3.30 5.08 -9.40
N ARG A 44 -4.54 5.50 -9.16
CA ARG A 44 -5.54 5.69 -10.23
C ARG A 44 -5.14 6.82 -11.17
N GLU A 45 -4.75 7.95 -10.63
CA GLU A 45 -4.34 9.11 -11.42
C GLU A 45 -3.09 8.81 -12.26
N LEU A 46 -2.12 8.05 -11.72
CA LEU A 46 -0.96 7.59 -12.50
C LEU A 46 -1.34 6.64 -13.65
N ILE A 47 -2.37 5.80 -13.47
CA ILE A 47 -2.92 4.98 -14.54
C ILE A 47 -3.58 5.87 -15.60
N ASP A 48 -4.34 6.88 -15.17
CA ASP A 48 -5.03 7.81 -16.07
C ASP A 48 -4.01 8.63 -16.89
N LEU A 49 -2.96 9.18 -16.26
CA LEU A 49 -1.84 9.86 -16.93
C LEU A 49 -1.13 8.93 -17.94
N THR A 50 -0.87 7.69 -17.55
CA THR A 50 -0.27 6.71 -18.44
C THR A 50 -1.13 6.45 -19.66
N ASN A 51 -2.44 6.27 -19.46
CA ASN A 51 -3.37 5.99 -20.54
C ASN A 51 -3.60 7.21 -21.44
N GLN A 52 -3.67 8.41 -20.87
CA GLN A 52 -3.75 9.64 -21.66
C GLN A 52 -2.54 9.76 -22.60
N TYR A 53 -1.32 9.62 -22.07
CA TYR A 53 -0.11 9.71 -22.89
C TYR A 53 -0.04 8.63 -23.98
N ARG A 54 -0.47 7.41 -23.68
CA ARG A 54 -0.57 6.34 -24.69
C ARG A 54 -1.53 6.71 -25.80
N GLN A 55 -2.72 7.25 -25.46
CA GLN A 55 -3.72 7.67 -26.45
C GLN A 55 -3.22 8.83 -27.32
N GLU A 56 -2.48 9.78 -26.75
CA GLU A 56 -1.84 10.88 -27.51
C GLU A 56 -0.85 10.36 -28.57
N LEU A 57 -0.26 9.19 -28.32
CA LEU A 57 0.64 8.49 -29.26
C LEU A 57 -0.08 7.48 -30.16
N GLY A 58 -1.43 7.44 -30.16
CA GLY A 58 -2.21 6.48 -30.95
C GLY A 58 -2.18 5.04 -30.45
N LEU A 59 -1.71 4.80 -29.20
CA LEU A 59 -1.68 3.48 -28.59
C LEU A 59 -2.98 3.21 -27.81
N SER A 60 -3.38 1.95 -27.74
CA SER A 60 -4.50 1.53 -26.92
C SER A 60 -4.26 1.80 -25.43
N ALA A 61 -5.30 2.27 -24.74
CA ALA A 61 -5.27 2.38 -23.28
C ALA A 61 -5.11 0.99 -22.63
N LEU A 62 -4.40 0.96 -21.51
CA LEU A 62 -4.22 -0.24 -20.70
C LEU A 62 -5.42 -0.42 -19.78
N SER A 63 -5.93 -1.64 -19.69
CA SER A 63 -7.01 -1.99 -18.77
C SER A 63 -6.45 -2.26 -17.36
N PRO A 64 -7.00 -1.63 -16.32
CA PRO A 64 -6.62 -1.94 -14.94
C PRO A 64 -6.86 -3.42 -14.62
N ASN A 65 -5.85 -4.08 -14.00
CA ASN A 65 -5.92 -5.49 -13.64
C ASN A 65 -5.65 -5.68 -12.14
N ALA A 66 -6.59 -6.33 -11.43
CA ALA A 66 -6.53 -6.51 -9.99
C ALA A 66 -5.35 -7.39 -9.53
N ARG A 67 -4.94 -8.38 -10.33
CA ARG A 67 -3.80 -9.25 -10.01
C ARG A 67 -2.49 -8.47 -10.12
N LEU A 68 -2.32 -7.69 -11.19
CA LEU A 68 -1.16 -6.81 -11.33
C LEU A 68 -1.11 -5.76 -10.21
N ALA A 69 -2.25 -5.17 -9.82
CA ALA A 69 -2.32 -4.24 -8.69
C ALA A 69 -1.93 -4.94 -7.38
N GLN A 70 -2.39 -6.16 -7.13
CA GLN A 70 -2.01 -6.94 -5.96
C GLN A 70 -0.50 -7.27 -5.95
N ALA A 71 0.07 -7.65 -7.08
CA ALA A 71 1.51 -7.88 -7.22
C ALA A 71 2.31 -6.60 -6.94
N ALA A 72 1.86 -5.46 -7.46
CA ALA A 72 2.46 -4.15 -7.20
C ALA A 72 2.44 -3.79 -5.70
N VAL A 73 1.31 -4.03 -5.01
CA VAL A 73 1.19 -3.83 -3.55
C VAL A 73 2.17 -4.74 -2.79
N ASN A 74 2.25 -6.01 -3.16
CA ASN A 74 3.14 -6.97 -2.52
C ASN A 74 4.61 -6.54 -2.69
N LYS A 75 5.01 -6.14 -3.90
CA LYS A 75 6.35 -5.62 -4.20
C LYS A 75 6.65 -4.35 -3.43
N ALA A 76 5.73 -3.37 -3.40
CA ALA A 76 5.93 -2.11 -2.68
C ALA A 76 6.10 -2.33 -1.17
N ARG A 77 5.34 -3.27 -0.59
CA ARG A 77 5.50 -3.66 0.83
C ARG A 77 6.87 -4.29 1.09
N ASP A 78 7.34 -5.13 0.21
CA ASP A 78 8.66 -5.77 0.34
C ASP A 78 9.79 -4.74 0.25
N LEU A 79 9.72 -3.81 -0.71
CA LEU A 79 10.65 -2.69 -0.84
C LEU A 79 10.77 -1.90 0.47
N LEU A 80 9.64 -1.54 1.07
CA LEU A 80 9.60 -0.80 2.34
C LEU A 80 10.06 -1.65 3.53
N ALA A 81 9.62 -2.90 3.61
CA ALA A 81 9.95 -3.79 4.73
C ALA A 81 11.43 -4.16 4.78
N LYS A 82 12.04 -4.41 3.61
CA LYS A 82 13.45 -4.83 3.49
C LYS A 82 14.40 -3.68 3.18
N GLN A 83 13.89 -2.45 3.07
CA GLN A 83 14.70 -1.24 2.92
C GLN A 83 15.62 -1.25 1.69
N TYR A 84 15.13 -1.76 0.56
CA TYR A 84 15.81 -1.74 -0.72
C TYR A 84 14.96 -1.05 -1.79
N PHE A 85 15.61 -0.57 -2.86
CA PHE A 85 14.94 0.00 -4.03
C PHE A 85 15.59 -0.55 -5.29
N ASN A 86 15.03 -1.62 -5.82
CA ASN A 86 15.53 -2.35 -6.99
C ASN A 86 14.44 -3.26 -7.57
N HIS A 87 14.53 -3.61 -8.85
CA HIS A 87 13.65 -4.57 -9.53
C HIS A 87 13.77 -5.98 -8.93
N THR A 88 14.95 -6.34 -8.43
CA THR A 88 15.23 -7.62 -7.77
C THR A 88 15.40 -7.42 -6.27
N SER A 89 14.79 -8.28 -5.45
CA SER A 89 14.96 -8.24 -4.00
C SER A 89 16.35 -8.72 -3.58
N PRO A 90 16.78 -8.43 -2.33
CA PRO A 90 18.05 -8.95 -1.81
C PRO A 90 18.17 -10.48 -1.84
N GLU A 91 17.02 -11.19 -1.82
CA GLU A 91 16.96 -12.66 -1.91
C GLU A 91 16.91 -13.18 -3.36
N GLY A 92 17.08 -12.32 -4.35
CA GLY A 92 17.10 -12.68 -5.76
C GLY A 92 15.72 -12.82 -6.41
N LYS A 93 14.62 -12.45 -5.72
CA LYS A 93 13.27 -12.45 -6.26
C LYS A 93 13.10 -11.25 -7.19
N ASN A 94 12.84 -11.49 -8.48
CA ASN A 94 12.61 -10.42 -9.45
C ASN A 94 11.13 -10.01 -9.54
N PHE A 95 10.82 -8.90 -10.22
CA PHE A 95 9.46 -8.37 -10.27
C PHE A 95 8.45 -9.36 -10.88
N SER A 96 8.85 -10.20 -11.82
CA SER A 96 7.95 -11.18 -12.44
C SER A 96 7.53 -12.30 -11.48
N ASP A 97 8.28 -12.54 -10.41
CA ASP A 97 7.92 -13.54 -9.41
C ASP A 97 6.73 -13.07 -8.54
N TRP A 98 6.66 -11.77 -8.26
CA TRP A 98 5.48 -11.18 -7.62
C TRP A 98 4.23 -11.33 -8.48
N ILE A 99 4.38 -11.23 -9.81
CA ILE A 99 3.29 -11.39 -10.78
C ILE A 99 2.83 -12.85 -10.83
N LYS A 100 3.77 -13.81 -10.79
CA LYS A 100 3.45 -15.25 -10.74
C LYS A 100 2.72 -15.64 -9.46
N GLU A 101 3.11 -15.08 -8.32
CA GLU A 101 2.48 -15.37 -7.02
C GLU A 101 1.00 -15.02 -6.94
N VAL A 102 0.56 -14.05 -7.74
CA VAL A 102 -0.86 -13.70 -7.85
C VAL A 102 -1.57 -14.45 -8.97
N ASN A 103 -0.95 -15.51 -9.53
CA ASN A 103 -1.48 -16.31 -10.63
C ASN A 103 -1.83 -15.51 -11.89
N TYR A 104 -1.05 -14.47 -12.21
CA TYR A 104 -1.17 -13.76 -13.46
C TYR A 104 -0.31 -14.43 -14.53
N GLN A 105 -0.95 -15.14 -15.45
CA GLN A 105 -0.29 -15.81 -16.59
C GLN A 105 -0.12 -14.81 -17.73
N TYR A 106 1.10 -14.66 -18.26
CA TYR A 106 1.42 -13.57 -19.18
C TYR A 106 2.31 -13.99 -20.35
N PHE A 107 2.18 -13.26 -21.45
CA PHE A 107 3.15 -13.24 -22.55
C PHE A 107 4.23 -12.19 -22.30
N TYR A 108 3.83 -10.99 -21.88
CA TYR A 108 4.71 -9.86 -21.61
C TYR A 108 4.39 -9.26 -20.24
N VAL A 109 5.44 -8.86 -19.54
CA VAL A 109 5.33 -8.06 -18.32
C VAL A 109 6.46 -7.05 -18.23
N GLY A 110 6.25 -5.98 -17.50
CA GLY A 110 7.25 -4.94 -17.24
C GLY A 110 6.98 -4.24 -15.92
N GLU A 111 7.98 -3.55 -15.41
CA GLU A 111 7.91 -2.82 -14.15
C GLU A 111 8.52 -1.43 -14.29
N ASN A 112 7.85 -0.41 -13.74
CA ASN A 112 8.43 0.89 -13.42
C ASN A 112 8.39 1.09 -11.91
N LEU A 113 9.45 1.63 -11.35
CA LEU A 113 9.57 1.99 -9.93
C LEU A 113 9.78 3.49 -9.78
N ALA A 114 9.22 4.06 -8.70
CA ALA A 114 9.56 5.42 -8.26
C ALA A 114 9.57 5.48 -6.72
N ILE A 115 10.40 6.37 -6.18
CA ILE A 115 10.53 6.59 -4.74
C ILE A 115 10.80 8.08 -4.47
N ASP A 116 10.37 8.57 -3.31
CA ASP A 116 10.62 9.94 -2.82
C ASP A 116 9.93 11.04 -3.63
N PHE A 117 8.84 10.74 -4.34
CA PHE A 117 8.02 11.74 -5.02
C PHE A 117 6.84 12.17 -4.15
N ASP A 118 6.41 13.41 -4.31
CA ASP A 118 5.32 14.05 -3.54
C ASP A 118 3.99 14.15 -4.31
N ASN A 119 4.02 14.01 -5.66
CA ASN A 119 2.80 14.05 -6.48
C ASN A 119 2.93 13.22 -7.76
N ASN A 120 1.79 12.93 -8.39
CA ASN A 120 1.70 12.09 -9.58
C ASN A 120 2.41 12.65 -10.80
N GLN A 121 2.31 13.96 -11.01
CA GLN A 121 2.91 14.61 -12.18
C GLN A 121 4.42 14.44 -12.20
N LYS A 122 5.08 14.63 -11.04
CA LYS A 122 6.54 14.45 -10.92
C LYS A 122 6.97 13.00 -11.12
N VAL A 123 6.20 12.02 -10.59
CA VAL A 123 6.44 10.59 -10.85
C VAL A 123 6.39 10.33 -12.35
N PHE A 124 5.32 10.77 -12.98
CA PHE A 124 5.06 10.51 -14.40
C PHE A 124 6.12 11.19 -15.31
N GLU A 125 6.46 12.44 -15.04
CA GLU A 125 7.53 13.16 -15.74
C GLU A 125 8.90 12.48 -15.57
N ALA A 126 9.22 12.01 -14.36
CA ALA A 126 10.46 11.27 -14.12
C ALA A 126 10.50 9.99 -14.96
N TRP A 127 9.41 9.25 -15.06
CA TRP A 127 9.34 8.08 -15.92
C TRP A 127 9.46 8.44 -17.41
N LEU A 128 8.82 9.51 -17.88
CA LEU A 128 8.93 9.94 -19.28
C LEU A 128 10.33 10.41 -19.65
N ASN A 129 11.07 10.99 -18.70
CA ASN A 129 12.45 11.44 -18.88
C ASN A 129 13.49 10.31 -18.81
N SER A 130 13.09 9.12 -18.34
CA SER A 130 13.92 7.92 -18.33
C SER A 130 13.58 7.03 -19.54
N PRO A 131 14.53 6.78 -20.46
CA PRO A 131 14.26 5.97 -21.66
C PRO A 131 13.64 4.61 -21.34
N THR A 132 14.19 3.89 -20.36
CA THR A 132 13.73 2.54 -19.97
C THR A 132 12.32 2.54 -19.37
N HIS A 133 11.99 3.51 -18.54
CA HIS A 133 10.65 3.64 -17.97
C HIS A 133 9.63 4.09 -19.02
N LYS A 134 10.02 5.03 -19.89
CA LYS A 134 9.20 5.46 -21.02
C LYS A 134 8.90 4.32 -21.97
N ASP A 135 9.89 3.49 -22.29
CA ASP A 135 9.72 2.31 -23.16
C ASP A 135 8.64 1.36 -22.61
N ASN A 136 8.55 1.18 -21.29
CA ASN A 136 7.48 0.43 -20.68
C ASN A 136 6.12 1.10 -20.87
N ILE A 137 6.04 2.44 -20.68
CA ILE A 137 4.79 3.19 -20.82
C ILE A 137 4.24 3.10 -22.25
N VAL A 138 5.11 3.18 -23.25
CA VAL A 138 4.70 3.23 -24.66
C VAL A 138 4.74 1.86 -25.37
N LYS A 139 5.04 0.79 -24.66
CA LYS A 139 5.14 -0.54 -25.26
C LYS A 139 3.78 -1.00 -25.80
N PRO A 140 3.64 -1.25 -27.11
CA PRO A 140 2.34 -1.60 -27.71
C PRO A 140 1.84 -2.99 -27.34
N GLN A 141 2.75 -3.90 -26.91
CA GLN A 141 2.42 -5.24 -26.51
C GLN A 141 1.67 -5.33 -25.16
N TYR A 142 1.73 -4.28 -24.32
CA TYR A 142 0.98 -4.29 -23.08
C TYR A 142 -0.48 -3.95 -23.29
N SER A 143 -1.37 -4.68 -22.59
CA SER A 143 -2.81 -4.48 -22.60
C SER A 143 -3.40 -4.23 -21.22
N GLU A 144 -2.67 -4.55 -20.16
CA GLU A 144 -3.13 -4.42 -18.78
C GLU A 144 -2.10 -3.71 -17.91
N ILE A 145 -2.58 -3.08 -16.83
CA ILE A 145 -1.78 -2.31 -15.89
C ILE A 145 -2.25 -2.56 -14.46
N GLY A 146 -1.31 -2.65 -13.52
CA GLY A 146 -1.56 -2.59 -12.09
C GLY A 146 -0.58 -1.64 -11.43
N LEU A 147 -1.04 -0.88 -10.44
CA LEU A 147 -0.21 0.12 -9.80
C LEU A 147 -0.47 0.15 -8.29
N ALA A 148 0.59 0.36 -7.51
CA ALA A 148 0.55 0.64 -6.09
C ALA A 148 1.37 1.88 -5.76
N ALA A 149 0.83 2.75 -4.90
CA ALA A 149 1.56 3.86 -4.30
C ALA A 149 1.42 3.72 -2.78
N LEU A 150 2.52 3.44 -2.08
CA LEU A 150 2.51 3.18 -0.65
C LEU A 150 3.39 4.17 0.10
N LYS A 151 2.80 4.83 1.09
CA LYS A 151 3.54 5.62 2.08
C LYS A 151 4.27 4.71 3.05
N GLY A 152 5.49 5.06 3.43
CA GLY A 152 6.26 4.30 4.39
C GLY A 152 7.51 5.03 4.85
N LYS A 153 8.48 4.28 5.36
CA LYS A 153 9.82 4.80 5.68
C LYS A 153 10.86 4.05 4.87
N TYR A 154 11.78 4.79 4.28
CA TYR A 154 12.96 4.25 3.62
C TYR A 154 14.20 4.96 4.14
N LYS A 155 15.19 4.19 4.65
CA LYS A 155 16.39 4.72 5.32
C LYS A 155 16.05 5.77 6.39
N ASN A 156 15.07 5.43 7.23
CA ASN A 156 14.55 6.26 8.33
C ASN A 156 13.87 7.59 7.92
N ARG A 157 13.64 7.84 6.63
CA ARG A 157 12.90 9.01 6.13
C ARG A 157 11.52 8.60 5.64
N PRO A 158 10.49 9.41 5.87
CA PRO A 158 9.19 9.23 5.22
C PRO A 158 9.38 9.18 3.70
N THR A 159 8.69 8.30 3.04
CA THR A 159 8.76 8.13 1.59
C THR A 159 7.44 7.67 0.99
N MET A 160 7.30 7.89 -0.31
CA MET A 160 6.32 7.26 -1.17
C MET A 160 7.04 6.30 -2.10
N VAL A 161 6.67 5.03 -2.08
CA VAL A 161 7.12 4.02 -3.05
C VAL A 161 6.01 3.76 -4.04
N VAL A 162 6.33 3.83 -5.32
CA VAL A 162 5.40 3.57 -6.42
C VAL A 162 5.90 2.39 -7.24
N VAL A 163 5.02 1.42 -7.47
CA VAL A 163 5.26 0.25 -8.32
C VAL A 163 4.20 0.22 -9.39
N GLN A 164 4.60 0.31 -10.65
CA GLN A 164 3.73 0.18 -11.82
C GLN A 164 4.10 -1.09 -12.57
N LEU A 165 3.15 -2.00 -12.70
CA LEU A 165 3.31 -3.26 -13.43
C LEU A 165 2.46 -3.25 -14.68
N PHE A 166 3.05 -3.68 -15.76
CA PHE A 166 2.41 -3.84 -17.06
C PHE A 166 2.30 -5.32 -17.39
N GLY A 167 1.29 -5.68 -18.20
CA GLY A 167 1.12 -7.05 -18.60
C GLY A 167 0.31 -7.24 -19.87
N THR A 168 0.50 -8.43 -20.47
CA THR A 168 -0.36 -8.99 -21.51
C THR A 168 -0.67 -10.41 -21.14
N ARG A 169 -1.93 -10.66 -20.81
CA ARG A 169 -2.37 -11.96 -20.29
C ARG A 169 -2.45 -13.02 -21.38
N ILE A 170 -2.11 -14.25 -21.03
CA ILE A 170 -2.41 -15.44 -21.85
C ILE A 170 -3.91 -15.72 -21.73
N LEU A 171 -4.65 -15.56 -22.82
CA LEU A 171 -6.07 -15.88 -22.88
C LEU A 171 -6.22 -17.41 -23.03
N GLY A 172 -6.96 -18.06 -22.14
CA GLY A 172 -7.26 -19.50 -22.23
C GLY A 172 -6.63 -20.38 -21.14
N ALA A 173 -5.84 -19.86 -20.22
CA ALA A 173 -5.57 -20.56 -18.97
C ALA A 173 -6.87 -20.63 -18.17
N ASN A 174 -7.36 -21.85 -17.90
CA ASN A 174 -8.61 -22.12 -17.17
C ASN A 174 -8.73 -21.26 -15.91
N GLU A 175 -9.31 -20.08 -16.02
CA GLU A 175 -9.77 -19.33 -14.87
C GLU A 175 -11.07 -20.00 -14.42
N SER A 176 -11.00 -20.77 -13.35
CA SER A 176 -12.25 -21.07 -12.64
C SER A 176 -12.88 -19.73 -12.26
N ALA A 177 -14.11 -19.52 -12.66
CA ALA A 177 -14.86 -18.28 -12.45
C ALA A 177 -14.91 -17.82 -10.97
N ASN A 178 -14.39 -18.63 -10.08
CA ASN A 178 -14.37 -18.42 -8.62
C ASN A 178 -13.07 -17.78 -8.09
N SER A 179 -12.10 -17.43 -8.94
CA SER A 179 -10.80 -16.83 -8.54
C SER A 179 -10.61 -15.40 -9.01
N GLN A 180 -11.68 -14.67 -9.31
CA GLN A 180 -11.57 -13.23 -9.54
C GLN A 180 -11.09 -12.56 -8.25
N PRO A 181 -9.92 -11.91 -8.23
CA PRO A 181 -9.55 -11.10 -7.08
C PRO A 181 -10.64 -10.04 -6.89
N ALA A 182 -10.88 -9.67 -5.63
CA ALA A 182 -11.84 -8.61 -5.31
C ALA A 182 -11.65 -7.41 -6.24
N PRO A 183 -12.73 -6.72 -6.66
CA PRO A 183 -12.62 -5.57 -7.53
C PRO A 183 -11.54 -4.62 -7.02
N ILE A 184 -10.69 -4.09 -7.92
CA ILE A 184 -9.58 -3.18 -7.58
C ILE A 184 -10.06 -2.07 -6.64
N LYS A 185 -11.26 -1.55 -6.87
CA LYS A 185 -11.92 -0.58 -6.02
C LYS A 185 -11.96 -1.07 -4.56
N ASN A 186 -12.33 -2.32 -4.30
CA ASN A 186 -12.45 -2.85 -2.93
C ASN A 186 -11.07 -3.13 -2.29
N LEU A 187 -10.05 -3.50 -3.07
CA LEU A 187 -8.68 -3.72 -2.57
C LEU A 187 -8.00 -2.39 -2.26
N VAL A 188 -8.13 -1.44 -3.16
CA VAL A 188 -7.53 -0.09 -3.04
C VAL A 188 -8.33 0.72 -2.01
N ASP A 189 -9.67 0.77 -2.12
CA ASP A 189 -10.52 1.51 -1.20
C ASP A 189 -10.45 0.94 0.24
N ASN A 190 -10.37 -0.38 0.41
CA ASN A 190 -10.23 -0.98 1.74
C ASN A 190 -8.85 -0.71 2.35
N TYR A 191 -7.79 -0.70 1.54
CA TYR A 191 -6.45 -0.34 2.01
C TYR A 191 -6.36 1.15 2.37
N PHE A 192 -6.86 2.05 1.51
CA PHE A 192 -6.88 3.48 1.79
C PHE A 192 -7.87 3.84 2.90
N TYR A 193 -9.03 3.17 2.98
CA TYR A 193 -9.96 3.34 4.09
C TYR A 193 -9.32 2.96 5.42
N GLN A 194 -8.63 1.84 5.50
CA GLN A 194 -7.90 1.42 6.70
C GLN A 194 -6.79 2.42 7.04
N GLN A 195 -5.98 2.85 6.08
CA GLN A 195 -4.93 3.86 6.34
C GLN A 195 -5.51 5.22 6.71
N SER A 196 -6.51 5.71 5.97
CA SER A 196 -7.13 7.02 6.25
C SER A 196 -7.89 7.01 7.58
N PHE A 197 -8.53 5.88 7.93
CA PHE A 197 -9.19 5.70 9.22
C PHE A 197 -8.17 5.77 10.36
N TRP A 198 -7.06 5.04 10.25
CA TRP A 198 -5.99 5.05 11.26
C TRP A 198 -5.28 6.40 11.33
N GLN A 199 -5.00 7.04 10.19
CA GLN A 199 -4.43 8.39 10.14
C GLN A 199 -5.36 9.42 10.77
N LYS A 200 -6.67 9.37 10.49
CA LYS A 200 -7.66 10.25 11.12
C LYS A 200 -7.73 10.06 12.64
N ILE A 201 -7.67 8.81 13.13
CA ILE A 201 -7.73 8.54 14.57
C ILE A 201 -6.43 8.97 15.27
N THR A 202 -5.28 8.78 14.63
CA THR A 202 -3.95 9.05 15.21
C THR A 202 -3.39 10.42 14.87
N SER A 203 -4.12 11.27 14.12
CA SER A 203 -3.66 12.64 13.84
C SER A 203 -3.51 13.44 15.14
N LEU A 204 -2.43 14.22 15.24
CA LEU A 204 -2.16 15.10 16.39
C LEU A 204 -3.35 16.02 16.69
N GLU A 205 -4.00 16.55 15.65
CA GLU A 205 -5.18 17.41 15.75
C GLU A 205 -6.35 16.69 16.43
N ASN A 206 -6.59 15.41 16.11
CA ASN A 206 -7.65 14.63 16.76
C ASN A 206 -7.27 14.21 18.17
N LEU A 207 -5.99 13.92 18.43
CA LEU A 207 -5.47 13.63 19.76
C LEU A 207 -5.53 14.89 20.65
N GLU A 208 -5.24 16.06 20.10
CA GLU A 208 -5.37 17.35 20.80
C GLU A 208 -6.84 17.72 21.04
N LYS A 209 -7.73 17.51 20.07
CA LYS A 209 -9.19 17.67 20.25
C LYS A 209 -9.75 16.70 21.30
N LEU A 210 -9.28 15.45 21.31
CA LEU A 210 -9.63 14.45 22.32
C LEU A 210 -9.09 14.83 23.70
N ASN A 211 -7.92 15.45 23.77
CA ASN A 211 -7.34 15.95 25.02
C ASN A 211 -8.06 17.21 25.53
N GLY A 212 -8.62 18.02 24.65
CA GLY A 212 -9.42 19.22 24.97
C GLY A 212 -10.87 18.92 25.34
N LEU A 213 -11.44 17.84 24.83
CA LEU A 213 -12.76 17.37 25.20
C LEU A 213 -12.61 16.40 26.35
N ASN A 214 -13.17 16.71 27.52
CA ASN A 214 -13.19 15.86 28.74
C ASN A 214 -13.85 14.46 28.53
N ASN A 215 -13.75 13.89 27.31
CA ASN A 215 -14.40 12.65 26.88
C ASN A 215 -13.46 11.44 26.99
N TYR A 216 -13.00 11.11 28.22
CA TYR A 216 -12.29 9.87 28.50
C TYR A 216 -13.06 8.60 28.09
N LEU A 217 -14.39 8.68 28.05
CA LEU A 217 -15.25 7.58 27.60
C LEU A 217 -15.01 7.24 26.12
N LEU A 218 -14.76 8.24 25.29
CA LEU A 218 -14.51 8.06 23.86
C LEU A 218 -13.17 7.37 23.62
N ILE A 219 -12.15 7.67 24.44
CA ILE A 219 -10.83 7.04 24.36
C ILE A 219 -10.91 5.55 24.75
N ILE A 220 -11.71 5.24 25.79
CA ILE A 220 -11.95 3.85 26.21
C ILE A 220 -12.75 3.12 25.12
N LEU A 221 -13.75 3.74 24.51
CA LEU A 221 -14.53 3.15 23.41
C LEU A 221 -13.69 2.94 22.16
N VAL A 222 -12.81 3.89 21.83
CA VAL A 222 -11.86 3.74 20.72
C VAL A 222 -10.84 2.64 21.03
N GLY A 223 -10.33 2.56 22.26
CA GLY A 223 -9.42 1.49 22.69
C GLY A 223 -10.08 0.11 22.63
N LEU A 224 -11.33 -0.01 23.07
CA LEU A 224 -12.10 -1.26 22.98
C LEU A 224 -12.46 -1.60 21.53
N ALA A 225 -12.78 -0.60 20.69
CA ALA A 225 -12.99 -0.80 19.27
C ALA A 225 -11.70 -1.26 18.56
N LEU A 226 -10.54 -0.77 18.97
CA LEU A 226 -9.23 -1.20 18.49
C LEU A 226 -8.93 -2.67 18.83
N ILE A 227 -9.21 -3.07 20.06
CA ILE A 227 -9.01 -4.46 20.53
C ILE A 227 -9.99 -5.42 19.85
N SER A 228 -11.25 -5.00 19.64
CA SER A 228 -12.28 -5.81 18.97
C SER A 228 -12.14 -5.87 17.45
N TYR A 229 -11.39 -4.93 16.85
CA TYR A 229 -11.18 -4.82 15.39
C TYR A 229 -9.87 -5.45 14.91
N THR A 230 -9.19 -6.26 15.74
CA THR A 230 -8.10 -7.10 15.21
C THR A 230 -8.69 -8.06 14.18
N PRO A 231 -8.37 -7.90 12.87
CA PRO A 231 -8.92 -8.80 11.88
C PRO A 231 -8.45 -10.21 12.21
N GLN A 232 -9.40 -11.10 12.43
CA GLN A 232 -9.14 -12.54 12.54
C GLN A 232 -8.39 -12.94 11.26
N ARG A 233 -7.07 -13.09 11.35
CA ARG A 233 -6.27 -13.68 10.28
C ARG A 233 -6.81 -15.10 10.04
N LYS A 234 -7.76 -15.25 9.10
CA LYS A 234 -8.07 -16.57 8.54
C LYS A 234 -6.76 -17.10 7.96
N LYS A 235 -6.19 -18.08 8.62
CA LYS A 235 -5.11 -18.91 8.09
C LYS A 235 -5.66 -19.67 6.88
N ASN A 236 -5.67 -19.06 5.72
CA ASN A 236 -5.80 -19.80 4.48
C ASN A 236 -4.45 -20.45 4.22
N GLN A 237 -4.29 -21.68 4.64
CA GLN A 237 -3.24 -22.55 4.14
C GLN A 237 -3.55 -22.86 2.68
N ILE A 238 -2.93 -22.10 1.78
CA ILE A 238 -2.93 -22.43 0.36
C ILE A 238 -1.78 -23.39 0.12
N ASN A 239 -2.14 -24.65 -0.08
CA ASN A 239 -1.23 -25.73 -0.43
C ASN A 239 -0.96 -25.61 -1.95
N ILE A 240 0.10 -24.91 -2.33
CA ILE A 240 0.46 -24.71 -3.73
C ILE A 240 1.47 -25.77 -4.14
N LYS A 241 1.01 -26.80 -4.86
CA LYS A 241 1.89 -27.64 -5.68
C LYS A 241 2.35 -26.82 -6.88
N GLN A 242 3.65 -26.62 -7.00
CA GLN A 242 4.26 -25.91 -8.11
C GLN A 242 4.18 -26.69 -9.41
N PRO A 243 3.81 -26.06 -10.52
CA PRO A 243 4.22 -26.52 -11.86
C PRO A 243 5.44 -25.76 -12.35
N ILE A 244 6.35 -26.50 -12.95
CA ILE A 244 7.57 -26.08 -13.63
C ILE A 244 7.20 -25.17 -14.80
N ILE A 245 7.73 -23.95 -14.86
CA ILE A 245 7.51 -23.03 -15.97
C ILE A 245 8.81 -22.52 -16.55
N ASN A 246 8.85 -22.63 -17.86
CA ASN A 246 9.88 -22.30 -18.81
C ASN A 246 10.33 -20.83 -18.79
N ARG A 247 11.65 -20.71 -19.04
CA ARG A 247 12.42 -19.51 -19.30
C ARG A 247 11.84 -18.66 -20.43
N TYR A 248 11.32 -17.50 -20.06
CA TYR A 248 11.46 -16.31 -20.88
C TYR A 248 12.04 -15.22 -20.00
N GLN A 249 13.37 -15.15 -20.01
CA GLN A 249 14.08 -14.02 -19.41
C GLN A 249 13.75 -12.80 -20.26
N ALA A 250 12.98 -11.89 -19.70
CA ALA A 250 12.97 -10.53 -20.17
C ALA A 250 14.37 -9.96 -19.95
N LYS A 251 15.13 -9.86 -21.05
CA LYS A 251 16.40 -9.15 -21.13
C LYS A 251 16.10 -7.67 -21.09
N MET A 252 15.79 -7.16 -19.90
CA MET A 252 15.72 -5.73 -19.65
C MET A 252 16.07 -5.49 -18.17
N PHE A 253 16.92 -4.51 -18.01
CA PHE A 253 17.43 -3.90 -16.79
C PHE A 253 18.80 -4.40 -16.35
N ARG A 254 19.82 -3.89 -17.05
CA ARG A 254 21.06 -3.43 -16.41
C ARG A 254 20.93 -1.92 -16.24
N GLU A 255 21.00 -1.55 -15.04
CA GLU A 255 21.46 -0.40 -14.27
C GLU A 255 20.56 -0.08 -13.12
#